data_18915210a50b7c1d3e497f0e96ea615e
#
_entry.id   18915210a50b7c1d3e497f0e96ea615e
#
_cell.length_a   1.000
_cell.length_b   1.000
_cell.length_c   1.000
_cell.angle_alpha   90.00
_cell.angle_beta   90.00
_cell.angle_gamma   90.00
#
_symmetry.space_group_name_H-M   'P 1'
#
loop_
_entity.id
_entity.type
_entity.pdbx_description
1 polymer ?
#
loop_
_entity_poly.entity_id
_entity_poly.type
_entity_poly.pdbx_seq_one_letter_code
_entity_poly.pdbx_strand_id
1 'polypeptide(L)'
;LFYIEKIRSSESLSVPLLPHREVVRPASGKTASAWLTLLALVLISPLQAQADATVQIQKAVEQHLSTMLAQQAERQGWQGMQLRYEMDLPADARNHSICVAPLRIRATGGAASAMERQQLEIRCPEAPSWSLKATAYAHVLLPVVHAESIIERGQTIDADDIELQRINIANARRGYYNRPSEVIGMAAKRRIRAGQTITPALLEQPMAVKRGQPVKIVASQDGIEASTSGEALSDGLPDEIIRVRNVRSGKVIDAKVVEEGVVTSTF
;
A
#
# COMPACT_ATOMS: atom_id res chain seq x y z
N LEU A 1 -24.57 -12.22 4.67
CA LEU A 1 -23.48 -11.69 3.82
C LEU A 1 -23.87 -10.27 3.37
N PHE A 2 -23.40 -9.27 4.07
CA PHE A 2 -23.59 -7.86 3.65
C PHE A 2 -22.27 -7.35 3.10
N TYR A 3 -22.27 -7.05 1.82
CA TYR A 3 -21.18 -6.43 1.08
C TYR A 3 -21.42 -4.91 1.15
N ILE A 4 -20.52 -4.15 1.75
CA ILE A 4 -20.58 -2.69 1.71
C ILE A 4 -19.37 -2.20 0.92
N GLU A 5 -19.62 -1.82 -0.31
CA GLU A 5 -18.68 -1.15 -1.19
C GLU A 5 -18.77 0.35 -0.94
N LYS A 6 -17.78 0.95 -0.28
CA LYS A 6 -17.71 2.39 -0.09
C LYS A 6 -16.87 3.02 -1.19
N ILE A 7 -17.52 3.34 -2.30
CA ILE A 7 -16.95 4.16 -3.38
C ILE A 7 -16.95 5.61 -2.88
N ARG A 8 -15.77 6.21 -2.76
CA ARG A 8 -15.61 7.64 -2.52
C ARG A 8 -15.34 8.32 -3.85
N SER A 9 -16.42 8.75 -4.52
CA SER A 9 -16.35 9.63 -5.69
C SER A 9 -15.99 11.04 -5.21
N SER A 10 -14.91 11.60 -5.71
CA SER A 10 -14.60 13.02 -5.63
C SER A 10 -15.33 13.73 -6.77
N GLU A 11 -16.53 14.24 -6.51
CA GLU A 11 -17.20 15.18 -7.40
C GLU A 11 -16.84 16.60 -6.97
N SER A 12 -16.24 17.32 -7.90
CA SER A 12 -16.02 18.76 -7.84
C SER A 12 -17.36 19.48 -7.97
N LEU A 13 -17.81 20.11 -6.89
CA LEU A 13 -18.97 21.00 -6.89
C LEU A 13 -18.63 22.33 -7.58
N SER A 14 -19.10 22.50 -8.80
CA SER A 14 -19.23 23.80 -9.47
C SER A 14 -20.49 24.49 -8.95
N VAL A 15 -20.28 25.64 -8.31
CA VAL A 15 -21.34 26.51 -7.78
C VAL A 15 -21.95 27.31 -8.95
N PRO A 16 -23.28 27.26 -9.23
CA PRO A 16 -23.90 28.15 -10.18
C PRO A 16 -24.22 29.51 -9.52
N LEU A 17 -23.84 30.57 -10.23
CA LEU A 17 -24.14 31.97 -9.91
C LEU A 17 -25.69 32.21 -9.94
N LEU A 18 -26.21 32.77 -8.86
CA LEU A 18 -27.59 33.21 -8.73
C LEU A 18 -27.86 34.48 -9.53
N PRO A 19 -29.01 34.61 -10.24
CA PRO A 19 -29.40 35.86 -10.89
C PRO A 19 -30.01 36.86 -9.90
N HIS A 20 -29.81 38.14 -10.22
CA HIS A 20 -30.29 39.32 -9.50
C HIS A 20 -31.74 39.27 -9.13
N ARG A 21 -32.06 39.63 -7.88
CA ARG A 21 -33.39 39.80 -7.32
C ARG A 21 -33.86 41.23 -7.56
N GLU A 22 -34.85 41.41 -8.44
CA GLU A 22 -35.61 42.68 -8.57
C GLU A 22 -36.44 42.96 -7.33
N VAL A 23 -36.31 44.20 -6.86
CA VAL A 23 -37.10 44.72 -5.75
C VAL A 23 -38.44 45.22 -6.24
N VAL A 24 -39.50 44.47 -5.94
CA VAL A 24 -40.89 44.95 -6.12
C VAL A 24 -41.39 45.54 -4.83
N ARG A 25 -41.81 46.83 -4.85
CA ARG A 25 -42.42 47.56 -3.73
C ARG A 25 -43.91 47.16 -3.59
N PRO A 26 -44.44 46.94 -2.38
CA PRO A 26 -45.86 46.70 -2.17
C PRO A 26 -46.68 47.99 -2.15
N ALA A 27 -47.77 47.99 -2.84
CA ALA A 27 -48.82 49.01 -2.78
C ALA A 27 -49.69 48.79 -1.53
N SER A 28 -50.02 49.91 -0.88
CA SER A 28 -50.89 49.96 0.29
C SER A 28 -52.37 49.71 -0.05
N GLY A 29 -53.00 48.81 0.70
CA GLY A 29 -54.44 48.63 0.69
C GLY A 29 -54.94 48.13 2.03
N LYS A 30 -55.60 49.00 2.77
CA LYS A 30 -56.26 48.68 4.04
C LYS A 30 -57.52 47.86 3.80
N THR A 31 -57.70 46.70 4.43
CA THR A 31 -59.03 46.28 4.97
C THR A 31 -58.80 45.26 6.10
N ALA A 32 -59.41 45.51 7.24
CA ALA A 32 -59.44 44.65 8.40
C ALA A 32 -60.37 43.46 8.19
N SER A 33 -59.96 42.26 8.57
CA SER A 33 -60.87 41.22 9.05
C SER A 33 -60.08 40.22 9.91
N ALA A 34 -60.44 40.20 11.17
CA ALA A 34 -60.02 39.20 12.15
C ALA A 34 -60.59 37.84 11.72
N TRP A 35 -59.80 36.76 11.97
CA TRP A 35 -60.33 35.51 12.53
C TRP A 35 -59.26 34.38 12.38
N LEU A 36 -58.92 33.84 13.55
CA LEU A 36 -58.39 32.49 13.77
C LEU A 36 -57.05 32.06 13.13
N THR A 37 -55.95 32.39 13.76
CA THR A 37 -54.70 31.65 13.64
C THR A 37 -54.79 30.32 14.40
N LEU A 38 -55.11 29.24 13.68
CA LEU A 38 -54.92 27.88 14.16
C LEU A 38 -53.43 27.56 14.08
N LEU A 39 -52.77 27.61 15.22
CA LEU A 39 -51.35 27.28 15.40
C LEU A 39 -51.18 25.76 15.21
N ALA A 40 -50.98 25.31 14.00
CA ALA A 40 -50.56 23.97 13.71
C ALA A 40 -49.08 23.83 14.14
N LEU A 41 -48.84 23.46 15.38
CA LEU A 41 -47.55 23.06 15.90
C LEU A 41 -47.22 21.69 15.29
N VAL A 42 -46.59 21.70 14.12
CA VAL A 42 -46.01 20.50 13.55
C VAL A 42 -44.87 20.08 14.46
N LEU A 43 -45.13 19.11 15.32
CA LEU A 43 -44.13 18.36 16.07
C LEU A 43 -43.26 17.64 15.06
N ILE A 44 -42.19 18.31 14.61
CA ILE A 44 -41.08 17.67 13.96
C ILE A 44 -40.38 16.83 15.04
N SER A 45 -40.88 15.60 15.21
CA SER A 45 -40.16 14.59 16.00
C SER A 45 -38.86 14.35 15.28
N PRO A 46 -37.68 14.62 15.88
CA PRO A 46 -36.43 14.17 15.27
C PRO A 46 -36.52 12.66 15.17
N LEU A 47 -36.49 12.13 13.98
CA LEU A 47 -36.30 10.72 13.73
C LEU A 47 -34.91 10.42 14.29
N GLN A 48 -34.85 10.08 15.57
CA GLN A 48 -33.61 9.59 16.18
C GLN A 48 -33.28 8.29 15.47
N ALA A 49 -32.33 8.38 14.52
CA ALA A 49 -31.72 7.19 13.99
C ALA A 49 -31.18 6.40 15.19
N GLN A 50 -31.90 5.36 15.59
CA GLN A 50 -31.44 4.44 16.62
C GLN A 50 -30.13 3.86 16.11
N ALA A 51 -29.03 4.35 16.66
CA ALA A 51 -27.74 3.80 16.39
C ALA A 51 -27.79 2.34 16.84
N ASP A 52 -27.72 1.42 15.89
CA ASP A 52 -27.73 -0.02 16.14
C ASP A 52 -26.41 -0.42 16.78
N ALA A 53 -26.44 -1.22 17.84
CA ALA A 53 -25.23 -1.78 18.47
C ALA A 53 -24.34 -2.48 17.45
N THR A 54 -24.91 -3.05 16.40
CA THR A 54 -24.20 -3.67 15.29
C THR A 54 -23.26 -2.69 14.59
N VAL A 55 -23.73 -1.45 14.32
CA VAL A 55 -22.91 -0.40 13.68
C VAL A 55 -21.77 0.03 14.60
N GLN A 56 -22.04 0.15 15.91
CA GLN A 56 -21.00 0.47 16.89
C GLN A 56 -19.94 -0.63 16.94
N ILE A 57 -20.34 -1.90 16.95
CA ILE A 57 -19.46 -3.06 16.95
C ILE A 57 -18.60 -3.07 15.67
N GLN A 58 -19.20 -2.91 14.49
CA GLN A 58 -18.48 -2.87 13.22
C GLN A 58 -17.42 -1.78 13.22
N LYS A 59 -17.79 -0.56 13.58
CA LYS A 59 -16.85 0.57 13.63
C LYS A 59 -15.71 0.34 14.62
N ALA A 60 -15.98 -0.24 15.78
CA ALA A 60 -14.95 -0.53 16.77
C ALA A 60 -13.97 -1.60 16.29
N VAL A 61 -14.45 -2.65 15.63
CA VAL A 61 -13.59 -3.70 15.04
C VAL A 61 -12.78 -3.16 13.87
N GLU A 62 -13.36 -2.36 12.97
CA GLU A 62 -12.63 -1.70 11.89
C GLU A 62 -11.50 -0.82 12.43
N GLN A 63 -11.77 -0.03 13.46
CA GLN A 63 -10.76 0.81 14.13
C GLN A 63 -9.64 -0.03 14.75
N HIS A 64 -9.99 -1.13 15.42
CA HIS A 64 -9.02 -2.05 16.02
C HIS A 64 -8.09 -2.65 14.95
N LEU A 65 -8.64 -3.23 13.88
CA LEU A 65 -7.88 -3.83 12.79
C LEU A 65 -7.06 -2.79 12.02
N SER A 66 -7.62 -1.60 11.75
CA SER A 66 -6.90 -0.55 11.05
C SER A 66 -5.69 -0.05 11.83
N THR A 67 -5.81 0.08 13.16
CA THR A 67 -4.69 0.47 14.02
C THR A 67 -3.57 -0.57 14.00
N MET A 68 -3.91 -1.85 14.10
CA MET A 68 -2.92 -2.95 14.04
C MET A 68 -2.21 -2.98 12.68
N LEU A 69 -2.96 -2.84 11.58
CA LEU A 69 -2.42 -2.88 10.24
C LEU A 69 -1.62 -1.63 9.89
N ALA A 70 -2.00 -0.46 10.42
CA ALA A 70 -1.20 0.77 10.26
C ALA A 70 0.18 0.62 10.90
N GLN A 71 0.26 0.08 12.11
CA GLN A 71 1.53 -0.20 12.76
C GLN A 71 2.38 -1.22 11.98
N GLN A 72 1.75 -2.22 11.36
CA GLN A 72 2.46 -3.17 10.51
C GLN A 72 2.94 -2.50 9.21
N ALA A 73 2.12 -1.64 8.61
CA ALA A 73 2.47 -0.87 7.42
C ALA A 73 3.71 0.02 7.64
N GLU A 74 3.77 0.69 8.79
CA GLU A 74 4.93 1.50 9.17
C GLU A 74 6.20 0.64 9.30
N ARG A 75 6.12 -0.48 10.02
CA ARG A 75 7.27 -1.39 10.20
C ARG A 75 7.78 -1.98 8.88
N GLN A 76 6.90 -2.20 7.90
CA GLN A 76 7.24 -2.80 6.61
C GLN A 76 7.41 -1.78 5.49
N GLY A 77 7.19 -0.49 5.78
CA GLY A 77 7.31 0.59 4.81
C GLY A 77 6.29 0.51 3.68
N TRP A 78 5.08 -0.03 3.93
CA TRP A 78 4.04 -0.13 2.91
C TRP A 78 3.53 1.24 2.47
N GLN A 79 3.39 1.41 1.17
CA GLN A 79 2.86 2.62 0.56
C GLN A 79 1.53 2.35 -0.14
N GLY A 80 0.60 3.31 -0.08
CA GLY A 80 -0.67 3.23 -0.79
C GLY A 80 -1.61 2.12 -0.31
N MET A 81 -1.52 1.70 0.96
CA MET A 81 -2.37 0.67 1.55
C MET A 81 -3.84 1.07 1.51
N GLN A 82 -4.69 0.13 1.10
CA GLN A 82 -6.14 0.20 1.23
C GLN A 82 -6.63 -1.02 1.99
N LEU A 83 -7.65 -0.82 2.83
CA LEU A 83 -8.23 -1.87 3.65
C LEU A 83 -9.69 -2.09 3.24
N ARG A 84 -10.08 -3.36 3.16
CA ARG A 84 -11.48 -3.80 3.10
C ARG A 84 -11.69 -4.78 4.23
N TYR A 85 -12.87 -4.71 4.86
CA TYR A 85 -13.19 -5.55 6.00
C TYR A 85 -14.37 -6.46 5.66
N GLU A 86 -14.23 -7.72 6.04
CA GLU A 86 -15.34 -8.67 6.11
C GLU A 86 -15.55 -9.00 7.58
N MET A 87 -16.79 -9.00 8.02
CA MET A 87 -17.15 -9.29 9.41
C MET A 87 -18.38 -10.18 9.46
N ASP A 88 -18.29 -11.21 10.26
CA ASP A 88 -19.37 -12.11 10.58
C ASP A 88 -19.75 -11.90 12.05
N LEU A 89 -20.94 -11.31 12.25
CA LEU A 89 -21.50 -11.04 13.56
C LEU A 89 -22.60 -12.07 13.86
N PRO A 90 -22.70 -12.55 15.09
CA PRO A 90 -23.78 -13.45 15.50
C PRO A 90 -25.14 -12.71 15.41
N ALA A 91 -26.21 -13.48 15.24
CA ALA A 91 -27.56 -12.95 15.03
C ALA A 91 -28.08 -12.12 16.20
N ASP A 92 -27.62 -12.40 17.40
CA ASP A 92 -27.96 -11.68 18.64
C ASP A 92 -27.22 -10.35 18.81
N ALA A 93 -26.25 -10.03 17.96
CA ALA A 93 -25.50 -8.77 18.02
C ALA A 93 -26.40 -7.51 18.02
N ARG A 94 -27.50 -7.59 17.27
CA ARG A 94 -28.50 -6.50 17.20
C ARG A 94 -29.37 -6.35 18.44
N ASN A 95 -29.38 -7.35 19.34
CA ASN A 95 -30.19 -7.35 20.56
C ASN A 95 -29.47 -6.68 21.74
N HIS A 96 -28.19 -6.36 21.57
CA HIS A 96 -27.41 -5.68 22.60
C HIS A 96 -27.70 -4.17 22.62
N SER A 97 -27.60 -3.58 23.81
CA SER A 97 -27.65 -2.12 23.97
C SER A 97 -26.37 -1.47 23.49
N ILE A 98 -26.50 -0.22 23.04
CA ILE A 98 -25.33 0.63 22.74
C ILE A 98 -24.51 0.81 24.02
N CYS A 99 -23.20 0.68 23.90
CA CYS A 99 -22.25 0.90 24.96
C CYS A 99 -21.77 2.36 24.92
N VAL A 100 -21.90 3.09 26.02
CA VAL A 100 -21.40 4.49 26.11
C VAL A 100 -19.88 4.48 26.25
N ALA A 101 -19.34 3.55 27.05
CA ALA A 101 -17.89 3.36 27.14
C ALA A 101 -17.32 2.69 25.87
N PRO A 102 -16.03 2.90 25.57
CA PRO A 102 -15.37 2.23 24.47
C PRO A 102 -15.44 0.70 24.59
N LEU A 103 -15.83 0.03 23.50
CA LEU A 103 -15.85 -1.43 23.45
C LEU A 103 -14.43 -1.99 23.62
N ARG A 104 -14.30 -3.02 24.43
CA ARG A 104 -13.03 -3.75 24.59
C ARG A 104 -13.00 -4.90 23.60
N ILE A 105 -11.98 -4.91 22.72
CA ILE A 105 -11.80 -5.94 21.73
C ILE A 105 -10.54 -6.73 22.05
N ARG A 106 -10.66 -8.05 22.02
CA ARG A 106 -9.58 -8.97 22.29
C ARG A 106 -9.60 -10.11 21.27
N ALA A 107 -8.48 -10.39 20.63
CA ALA A 107 -8.33 -11.58 19.82
C ALA A 107 -8.32 -12.83 20.71
N THR A 108 -9.14 -13.83 20.35
CA THR A 108 -9.27 -15.10 21.10
C THR A 108 -8.68 -16.29 20.36
N GLY A 109 -8.36 -16.15 19.08
CA GLY A 109 -7.72 -17.17 18.23
C GLY A 109 -6.21 -16.95 18.11
N GLY A 110 -5.51 -18.01 17.74
CA GLY A 110 -4.06 -18.00 17.51
C GLY A 110 -3.64 -17.42 16.14
N ALA A 111 -4.37 -16.45 15.58
CA ALA A 111 -4.00 -15.84 14.30
C ALA A 111 -2.63 -15.15 14.43
N ALA A 112 -1.68 -15.56 13.61
CA ALA A 112 -0.32 -15.03 13.63
C ALA A 112 -0.23 -13.63 13.00
N SER A 113 -1.23 -13.23 12.21
CA SER A 113 -1.25 -11.97 11.47
C SER A 113 -2.64 -11.34 11.48
N ALA A 114 -2.68 -10.00 11.53
CA ALA A 114 -3.92 -9.23 11.37
C ALA A 114 -4.56 -9.41 9.97
N MET A 115 -3.84 -9.98 9.02
CA MET A 115 -4.34 -10.34 7.68
C MET A 115 -5.00 -11.72 7.61
N GLU A 116 -4.98 -12.47 8.70
CA GLU A 116 -5.69 -13.74 8.82
C GLU A 116 -7.08 -13.51 9.40
N ARG A 117 -7.94 -14.51 9.28
CA ARG A 117 -9.25 -14.50 9.90
C ARG A 117 -9.12 -14.45 11.42
N GLN A 118 -9.57 -13.36 12.03
CA GLN A 118 -9.48 -13.11 13.47
C GLN A 118 -10.78 -13.56 14.17
N GLN A 119 -10.64 -14.29 15.24
CA GLN A 119 -11.73 -14.49 16.20
C GLN A 119 -11.59 -13.43 17.29
N LEU A 120 -12.59 -12.59 17.43
CA LEU A 120 -12.60 -11.45 18.34
C LEU A 120 -13.66 -11.62 19.41
N GLU A 121 -13.31 -11.39 20.65
CA GLU A 121 -14.24 -11.17 21.75
C GLU A 121 -14.42 -9.66 21.91
N ILE A 122 -15.69 -9.22 21.82
CA ILE A 122 -16.07 -7.82 21.93
C ILE A 122 -16.91 -7.70 23.18
N ARG A 123 -16.54 -6.79 24.09
CA ARG A 123 -17.17 -6.62 25.38
C ARG A 123 -17.52 -5.17 25.65
N CYS A 124 -18.76 -4.93 26.08
CA CYS A 124 -19.16 -3.69 26.74
C CYS A 124 -18.89 -3.80 28.25
N PRO A 125 -18.05 -2.91 28.83
CA PRO A 125 -17.70 -2.97 30.26
C PRO A 125 -18.76 -2.40 31.18
N GLU A 126 -19.79 -1.72 30.66
CA GLU A 126 -20.84 -1.06 31.42
C GLU A 126 -21.94 -2.03 31.88
N ALA A 127 -22.67 -1.67 32.93
CA ALA A 127 -23.82 -2.41 33.38
C ALA A 127 -25.09 -1.98 32.63
N PRO A 128 -25.90 -2.92 32.07
CA PRO A 128 -25.66 -4.35 32.04
C PRO A 128 -24.54 -4.73 31.05
N SER A 129 -23.51 -5.40 31.55
CA SER A 129 -22.38 -5.81 30.69
C SER A 129 -22.79 -6.94 29.75
N TRP A 130 -22.28 -6.86 28.51
CA TRP A 130 -22.47 -7.92 27.52
C TRP A 130 -21.15 -8.24 26.81
N SER A 131 -21.06 -9.43 26.25
CA SER A 131 -19.96 -9.82 25.39
C SER A 131 -20.46 -10.70 24.27
N LEU A 132 -19.82 -10.59 23.10
CA LEU A 132 -20.08 -11.45 21.95
C LEU A 132 -18.78 -11.84 21.27
N LYS A 133 -18.84 -12.91 20.48
CA LYS A 133 -17.74 -13.35 19.62
C LYS A 133 -18.07 -13.02 18.17
N ALA A 134 -17.12 -12.42 17.48
CA ALA A 134 -17.23 -12.14 16.06
C ALA A 134 -16.02 -12.69 15.31
N THR A 135 -16.20 -12.93 14.03
CA THR A 135 -15.10 -13.24 13.14
C THR A 135 -14.90 -12.05 12.21
N ALA A 136 -13.66 -11.57 12.11
CA ALA A 136 -13.32 -10.46 11.22
C ALA A 136 -12.12 -10.82 10.35
N TYR A 137 -12.11 -10.31 9.13
CA TYR A 137 -11.02 -10.46 8.17
C TYR A 137 -10.74 -9.13 7.48
N ALA A 138 -9.48 -8.73 7.45
CA ALA A 138 -9.03 -7.53 6.76
C ALA A 138 -8.29 -7.91 5.47
N HIS A 139 -8.82 -7.47 4.34
CA HIS A 139 -8.14 -7.54 3.05
C HIS A 139 -7.20 -6.35 2.94
N VAL A 140 -5.90 -6.62 2.91
CA VAL A 140 -4.87 -5.59 2.72
C VAL A 140 -4.52 -5.52 1.25
N LEU A 141 -4.91 -4.42 0.61
CA LEU A 141 -4.66 -4.16 -0.80
C LEU A 141 -3.49 -3.18 -0.93
N LEU A 142 -2.40 -3.63 -1.57
CA LEU A 142 -1.24 -2.79 -1.86
C LEU A 142 -1.02 -2.66 -3.37
N PRO A 143 -0.52 -1.50 -3.84
CA PRO A 143 0.11 -1.42 -5.15
C PRO A 143 1.38 -2.26 -5.13
N VAL A 144 1.49 -3.23 -6.01
CA VAL A 144 2.60 -4.19 -6.09
C VAL A 144 3.19 -4.14 -7.50
N VAL A 145 4.51 -4.23 -7.58
CA VAL A 145 5.23 -4.16 -8.85
C VAL A 145 4.99 -5.41 -9.68
N HIS A 146 4.52 -5.20 -10.91
CA HIS A 146 4.31 -6.20 -11.95
C HIS A 146 5.14 -5.84 -13.17
N ALA A 147 5.47 -6.83 -13.97
CA ALA A 147 6.09 -6.59 -15.28
C ALA A 147 5.04 -6.06 -16.27
N GLU A 148 5.25 -4.88 -16.84
CA GLU A 148 4.42 -4.29 -17.91
C GLU A 148 4.57 -5.09 -19.20
N SER A 149 5.81 -5.45 -19.53
CA SER A 149 6.20 -6.21 -20.70
C SER A 149 6.96 -7.50 -20.34
N ILE A 150 7.38 -8.26 -21.34
CA ILE A 150 8.25 -9.42 -21.11
C ILE A 150 9.65 -8.91 -20.80
N ILE A 151 10.21 -9.36 -19.67
CA ILE A 151 11.59 -9.07 -19.25
C ILE A 151 12.41 -10.34 -19.44
N GLU A 152 13.46 -10.27 -20.27
CA GLU A 152 14.30 -11.43 -20.56
C GLU A 152 15.34 -11.67 -19.45
N ARG A 153 15.87 -12.89 -19.37
CA ARG A 153 16.90 -13.24 -18.41
C ARG A 153 18.14 -12.35 -18.57
N GLY A 154 18.64 -11.79 -17.46
CA GLY A 154 19.80 -10.91 -17.43
C GLY A 154 19.53 -9.48 -17.91
N GLN A 155 18.27 -9.16 -18.28
CA GLN A 155 17.86 -7.81 -18.61
C GLN A 155 17.78 -7.00 -17.31
N THR A 156 18.37 -5.81 -17.30
CA THR A 156 18.19 -4.81 -16.25
C THR A 156 16.82 -4.20 -16.40
N ILE A 157 16.12 -4.04 -15.29
CA ILE A 157 14.75 -3.54 -15.25
C ILE A 157 14.75 -2.02 -15.17
N ASP A 158 14.07 -1.40 -16.12
CA ASP A 158 13.84 0.04 -16.17
C ASP A 158 12.40 0.40 -15.71
N ALA A 159 12.15 1.69 -15.57
CA ALA A 159 10.84 2.18 -15.13
C ALA A 159 9.70 1.80 -16.08
N ASP A 160 9.98 1.73 -17.39
CA ASP A 160 9.02 1.40 -18.45
C ASP A 160 8.72 -0.11 -18.54
N ASP A 161 9.53 -0.95 -17.89
CA ASP A 161 9.32 -2.39 -17.84
C ASP A 161 8.30 -2.83 -16.78
N ILE A 162 7.88 -1.90 -15.89
CA ILE A 162 7.11 -2.22 -14.71
C ILE A 162 5.88 -1.33 -14.53
N GLU A 163 4.85 -1.90 -13.93
CA GLU A 163 3.64 -1.18 -13.51
C GLU A 163 3.26 -1.53 -12.07
N LEU A 164 2.42 -0.70 -11.46
CA LEU A 164 1.86 -0.96 -10.14
C LEU A 164 0.42 -1.48 -10.27
N GLN A 165 0.20 -2.73 -9.91
CA GLN A 165 -1.14 -3.31 -9.81
C GLN A 165 -1.54 -3.50 -8.36
N ARG A 166 -2.78 -3.15 -8.03
CA ARG A 166 -3.30 -3.31 -6.67
C ARG A 166 -3.79 -4.72 -6.43
N ILE A 167 -3.13 -5.43 -5.53
CA ILE A 167 -3.49 -6.82 -5.19
C ILE A 167 -3.70 -7.00 -3.68
N ASN A 168 -4.45 -8.04 -3.30
CA ASN A 168 -4.52 -8.49 -1.91
C ASN A 168 -3.25 -9.26 -1.55
N ILE A 169 -2.42 -8.68 -0.67
CA ILE A 169 -1.11 -9.25 -0.30
C ILE A 169 -1.20 -10.51 0.56
N ALA A 170 -2.36 -10.84 1.14
CA ALA A 170 -2.56 -12.13 1.82
C ALA A 170 -2.28 -13.32 0.89
N ASN A 171 -2.43 -13.13 -0.43
CA ASN A 171 -2.16 -14.13 -1.45
C ASN A 171 -0.71 -14.11 -1.98
N ALA A 172 0.08 -13.10 -1.61
CA ALA A 172 1.44 -12.90 -2.14
C ALA A 172 2.50 -13.69 -1.35
N ARG A 173 2.32 -15.00 -1.22
CA ARG A 173 3.19 -15.89 -0.41
C ARG A 173 4.65 -15.95 -0.85
N ARG A 174 4.96 -15.56 -2.10
CA ARG A 174 6.32 -15.57 -2.65
C ARG A 174 7.07 -14.25 -2.43
N GLY A 175 6.48 -13.33 -1.67
CA GLY A 175 6.96 -11.95 -1.54
C GLY A 175 6.50 -11.07 -2.69
N TYR A 176 6.74 -9.79 -2.53
CA TYR A 176 6.38 -8.73 -3.49
C TYR A 176 7.23 -7.50 -3.23
N TYR A 177 7.27 -6.60 -4.20
CA TYR A 177 7.80 -5.26 -4.03
C TYR A 177 6.64 -4.25 -4.10
N ASN A 178 6.59 -3.35 -3.15
CA ASN A 178 5.58 -2.28 -3.09
C ASN A 178 6.11 -0.95 -3.65
N ARG A 179 7.41 -0.84 -3.84
CA ARG A 179 8.08 0.35 -4.35
C ARG A 179 8.86 0.02 -5.62
N PRO A 180 8.60 0.74 -6.74
CA PRO A 180 9.37 0.59 -7.97
C PRO A 180 10.88 0.75 -7.79
N SER A 181 11.31 1.67 -6.91
CA SER A 181 12.73 1.92 -6.62
C SER A 181 13.51 0.72 -6.06
N GLU A 182 12.82 -0.30 -5.56
CA GLU A 182 13.45 -1.54 -5.07
C GLU A 182 13.73 -2.54 -6.21
N VAL A 183 13.14 -2.30 -7.38
CA VAL A 183 13.19 -3.20 -8.54
C VAL A 183 13.98 -2.58 -9.69
N ILE A 184 13.84 -1.28 -9.90
CA ILE A 184 14.57 -0.55 -10.95
C ILE A 184 16.07 -0.68 -10.71
N GLY A 185 16.81 -1.04 -11.78
CA GLY A 185 18.24 -1.29 -11.72
C GLY A 185 18.63 -2.73 -11.34
N MET A 186 17.68 -3.57 -10.89
CA MET A 186 17.92 -5.00 -10.69
C MET A 186 17.87 -5.76 -12.01
N ALA A 187 18.51 -6.92 -12.08
CA ALA A 187 18.46 -7.81 -13.24
C ALA A 187 17.49 -8.96 -13.03
N ALA A 188 16.84 -9.39 -14.12
CA ALA A 188 15.96 -10.55 -14.09
C ALA A 188 16.79 -11.85 -14.09
N LYS A 189 16.68 -12.64 -13.03
CA LYS A 189 17.35 -13.95 -12.89
C LYS A 189 16.85 -14.98 -13.90
N ARG A 190 15.63 -14.83 -14.37
CA ARG A 190 14.98 -15.63 -15.40
C ARG A 190 13.91 -14.80 -16.11
N ARG A 191 13.45 -15.27 -17.25
CA ARG A 191 12.37 -14.61 -17.99
C ARG A 191 11.14 -14.36 -17.10
N ILE A 192 10.66 -13.12 -17.09
CA ILE A 192 9.43 -12.66 -16.40
C ILE A 192 8.41 -12.35 -17.49
N ARG A 193 7.18 -12.82 -17.32
CA ARG A 193 6.10 -12.59 -18.30
C ARG A 193 5.42 -11.26 -18.02
N ALA A 194 4.86 -10.65 -19.06
CA ALA A 194 3.95 -9.50 -18.89
C ALA A 194 2.82 -9.84 -17.91
N GLY A 195 2.46 -8.87 -17.05
CA GLY A 195 1.46 -9.03 -15.98
C GLY A 195 1.91 -9.89 -14.80
N GLN A 196 3.13 -10.43 -14.80
CA GLN A 196 3.61 -11.25 -13.69
C GLN A 196 4.08 -10.37 -12.53
N THR A 197 3.66 -10.68 -11.29
CA THR A 197 4.19 -10.05 -10.08
C THR A 197 5.69 -10.27 -9.98
N ILE A 198 6.44 -9.18 -9.79
CA ILE A 198 7.88 -9.24 -9.55
C ILE A 198 8.13 -9.57 -8.09
N THR A 199 8.85 -10.66 -7.86
CA THR A 199 9.14 -11.17 -6.51
C THR A 199 10.66 -11.24 -6.29
N PRO A 200 11.14 -11.25 -5.03
CA PRO A 200 12.57 -11.34 -4.74
C PRO A 200 13.30 -12.52 -5.41
N ALA A 201 12.61 -13.65 -5.58
CA ALA A 201 13.18 -14.83 -6.24
C ALA A 201 13.41 -14.68 -7.74
N LEU A 202 12.86 -13.62 -8.37
CA LEU A 202 12.99 -13.33 -9.79
C LEU A 202 14.14 -12.39 -10.10
N LEU A 203 14.70 -11.72 -9.10
CA LEU A 203 15.67 -10.66 -9.26
C LEU A 203 17.05 -11.06 -8.72
N GLU A 204 18.07 -10.46 -9.31
CA GLU A 204 19.45 -10.51 -8.86
C GLU A 204 20.11 -9.15 -9.12
N GLN A 205 21.27 -8.92 -8.51
CA GLN A 205 22.06 -7.73 -8.83
C GLN A 205 22.54 -7.81 -10.27
N PRO A 206 22.51 -6.71 -11.03
CA PRO A 206 23.02 -6.69 -12.39
C PRO A 206 24.53 -6.94 -12.41
N MET A 207 25.00 -7.66 -13.43
CA MET A 207 26.43 -7.81 -13.68
C MET A 207 27.03 -6.45 -14.02
N ALA A 208 27.98 -5.99 -13.24
CA ALA A 208 28.70 -4.75 -13.48
C ALA A 208 29.77 -4.91 -14.57
N VAL A 209 30.28 -6.13 -14.74
CA VAL A 209 31.24 -6.47 -15.78
C VAL A 209 30.88 -7.81 -16.40
N LYS A 210 30.90 -7.90 -17.74
CA LYS A 210 30.66 -9.15 -18.49
C LYS A 210 31.96 -9.68 -19.07
N ARG A 211 32.11 -10.99 -19.17
CA ARG A 211 33.25 -11.61 -19.82
C ARG A 211 33.40 -11.10 -21.25
N GLY A 212 34.64 -10.72 -21.62
CA GLY A 212 34.98 -10.14 -22.93
C GLY A 212 34.73 -8.64 -23.00
N GLN A 213 34.15 -8.03 -21.95
CA GLN A 213 33.88 -6.59 -21.93
C GLN A 213 35.20 -5.83 -21.74
N PRO A 214 35.42 -4.73 -22.51
CA PRO A 214 36.47 -3.78 -22.23
C PRO A 214 36.20 -3.10 -20.87
N VAL A 215 37.22 -3.03 -20.02
CA VAL A 215 37.14 -2.44 -18.69
C VAL A 215 38.25 -1.45 -18.46
N LYS A 216 38.00 -0.43 -17.62
CA LYS A 216 39.01 0.48 -17.10
C LYS A 216 39.59 -0.12 -15.83
N ILE A 217 40.89 -0.43 -15.84
CA ILE A 217 41.63 -0.85 -14.65
C ILE A 217 42.14 0.40 -13.98
N VAL A 218 41.77 0.63 -12.74
CA VAL A 218 42.20 1.76 -11.91
C VAL A 218 43.11 1.22 -10.80
N ALA A 219 44.22 1.89 -10.58
CA ALA A 219 45.10 1.65 -9.45
C ALA A 219 45.33 2.97 -8.73
N SER A 220 45.11 3.00 -7.43
CA SER A 220 45.36 4.16 -6.59
C SER A 220 46.38 3.80 -5.52
N GLN A 221 47.45 4.60 -5.42
CA GLN A 221 48.46 4.44 -4.38
C GLN A 221 48.93 5.85 -3.94
N ASP A 222 48.91 6.13 -2.66
CA ASP A 222 49.37 7.37 -2.04
C ASP A 222 48.78 8.66 -2.67
N GLY A 223 47.49 8.58 -3.09
CA GLY A 223 46.80 9.70 -3.72
C GLY A 223 47.10 9.89 -5.22
N ILE A 224 47.91 9.00 -5.81
CA ILE A 224 48.18 8.99 -7.26
C ILE A 224 47.27 7.93 -7.88
N GLU A 225 46.42 8.34 -8.83
CA GLU A 225 45.57 7.43 -9.60
C GLU A 225 46.15 7.20 -10.99
N ALA A 226 46.28 5.94 -11.36
CA ALA A 226 46.68 5.52 -12.69
C ALA A 226 45.57 4.64 -13.28
N SER A 227 45.34 4.75 -14.58
CA SER A 227 44.35 3.89 -15.24
C SER A 227 44.89 3.34 -16.56
N THR A 228 44.40 2.14 -16.91
CA THR A 228 44.74 1.47 -18.19
C THR A 228 43.54 0.65 -18.67
N SER A 229 43.52 0.29 -19.94
CA SER A 229 42.48 -0.54 -20.50
C SER A 229 42.75 -2.04 -20.26
N GLY A 230 41.72 -2.78 -19.95
CA GLY A 230 41.71 -4.22 -19.79
C GLY A 230 40.55 -4.87 -20.51
N GLU A 231 40.57 -6.19 -20.55
CA GLU A 231 39.48 -7.05 -20.99
C GLU A 231 39.13 -8.04 -19.87
N ALA A 232 37.86 -8.05 -19.47
CA ALA A 232 37.37 -8.98 -18.43
C ALA A 232 37.39 -10.42 -18.95
N LEU A 233 37.97 -11.35 -18.17
CA LEU A 233 38.01 -12.77 -18.50
C LEU A 233 36.90 -13.59 -17.86
N SER A 234 36.13 -12.98 -16.95
CA SER A 234 34.94 -13.54 -16.32
C SER A 234 33.90 -12.44 -16.06
N ASP A 235 32.65 -12.84 -15.84
CA ASP A 235 31.60 -11.96 -15.36
C ASP A 235 31.92 -11.52 -13.92
N GLY A 236 31.42 -10.36 -13.48
CA GLY A 236 31.62 -9.86 -12.13
C GLY A 236 30.47 -8.97 -11.65
N LEU A 237 30.04 -9.25 -10.43
CA LEU A 237 29.16 -8.38 -9.66
C LEU A 237 29.97 -7.24 -9.00
N PRO A 238 29.33 -6.15 -8.59
CA PRO A 238 30.00 -5.14 -7.76
C PRO A 238 30.67 -5.81 -6.53
N ASP A 239 31.86 -5.33 -6.19
CA ASP A 239 32.72 -5.83 -5.13
C ASP A 239 33.34 -7.23 -5.36
N GLU A 240 33.04 -7.92 -6.43
CA GLU A 240 33.60 -9.22 -6.77
C GLU A 240 35.01 -9.08 -7.39
N ILE A 241 35.91 -10.04 -7.10
CA ILE A 241 37.25 -10.12 -7.70
C ILE A 241 37.16 -10.98 -8.95
N ILE A 242 37.56 -10.39 -10.08
CA ILE A 242 37.57 -11.05 -11.38
C ILE A 242 38.96 -10.99 -12.02
N ARG A 243 39.20 -11.91 -12.94
CA ARG A 243 40.42 -11.88 -13.77
C ARG A 243 40.25 -10.93 -14.93
N VAL A 244 41.23 -10.06 -15.12
CA VAL A 244 41.25 -9.05 -16.17
C VAL A 244 42.60 -9.12 -16.89
N ARG A 245 42.56 -9.12 -18.22
CA ARG A 245 43.75 -9.02 -19.07
C ARG A 245 44.05 -7.53 -19.32
N ASN A 246 45.19 -7.04 -18.93
CA ASN A 246 45.64 -5.73 -19.32
C ASN A 246 46.00 -5.72 -20.81
N VAL A 247 45.34 -4.89 -21.60
CA VAL A 247 45.49 -4.85 -23.06
C VAL A 247 46.90 -4.43 -23.48
N ARG A 248 47.53 -3.51 -22.72
CA ARG A 248 48.85 -2.99 -23.04
C ARG A 248 49.98 -4.02 -22.80
N SER A 249 49.94 -4.70 -21.65
CA SER A 249 51.01 -5.62 -21.24
C SER A 249 50.73 -7.09 -21.53
N GLY A 250 49.49 -7.44 -21.87
CA GLY A 250 49.03 -8.82 -22.04
C GLY A 250 48.92 -9.62 -20.73
N LYS A 251 49.32 -9.04 -19.59
CA LYS A 251 49.27 -9.70 -18.28
C LYS A 251 47.86 -9.85 -17.75
N VAL A 252 47.57 -10.99 -17.13
CA VAL A 252 46.34 -11.24 -16.41
C VAL A 252 46.55 -10.88 -14.96
N ILE A 253 45.63 -10.10 -14.41
CA ILE A 253 45.62 -9.67 -13.01
C ILE A 253 44.26 -10.00 -12.36
N ASP A 254 44.23 -10.14 -11.05
CA ASP A 254 43.02 -10.12 -10.26
C ASP A 254 42.66 -8.67 -9.98
N ALA A 255 41.39 -8.32 -10.20
CA ALA A 255 40.90 -6.97 -10.01
C ALA A 255 39.49 -6.99 -9.45
N LYS A 256 39.25 -6.10 -8.47
CA LYS A 256 37.94 -5.96 -7.84
C LYS A 256 37.06 -5.05 -8.69
N VAL A 257 35.83 -5.49 -8.95
CA VAL A 257 34.82 -4.69 -9.66
C VAL A 257 34.33 -3.55 -8.75
N VAL A 258 34.43 -2.33 -9.23
CA VAL A 258 34.01 -1.12 -8.50
C VAL A 258 32.64 -0.68 -8.97
N GLU A 259 32.47 -0.54 -10.26
CA GLU A 259 31.24 -0.11 -10.91
C GLU A 259 31.20 -0.67 -12.36
N GLU A 260 30.17 -0.31 -13.11
CA GLU A 260 30.00 -0.80 -14.48
C GLU A 260 31.21 -0.48 -15.33
N GLY A 261 31.87 -1.54 -15.82
CA GLY A 261 33.06 -1.43 -16.68
C GLY A 261 34.32 -0.91 -15.98
N VAL A 262 34.33 -0.76 -14.65
CA VAL A 262 35.51 -0.28 -13.89
C VAL A 262 35.93 -1.29 -12.84
N VAL A 263 37.22 -1.59 -12.83
CA VAL A 263 37.84 -2.51 -11.86
C VAL A 263 39.06 -1.86 -11.22
N THR A 264 39.37 -2.23 -9.96
CA THR A 264 40.57 -1.80 -9.27
C THR A 264 41.51 -2.97 -9.02
N SER A 265 42.81 -2.74 -9.20
CA SER A 265 43.89 -3.70 -8.88
C SER A 265 44.48 -3.49 -7.49
N THR A 266 44.00 -2.51 -6.75
CA THR A 266 44.43 -2.17 -5.39
C THR A 266 43.36 -2.58 -4.40
N PHE A 267 43.65 -3.53 -3.52
CA PHE A 267 42.75 -4.01 -2.46
C PHE A 267 43.58 -4.63 -1.33
#